data_5f47999ffbe644dd746f127abc6b930b
#
_entry.id   5f47999ffbe644dd746f127abc6b930b
#
_cell.length_a   1.000
_cell.length_b   1.000
_cell.length_c   1.000
_cell.angle_alpha   90.00
_cell.angle_beta   90.00
_cell.angle_gamma   90.00
#
_symmetry.space_group_name_H-M   'P 1'
#
loop_
_entity.id
_entity.type
_entity.pdbx_description
1 polymer ?
#
loop_
_entity_poly.entity_id
_entity_poly.type
_entity_poly.pdbx_seq_one_letter_code
_entity_poly.pdbx_strand_id
1 'polypeptide(L)'
;MKTLLGTKLGMTQLLAEDGKAVPVTLIQAGPVTVTQVKTVETDGYNAVQIAYGEGKNLSKAVAGHTKSAKVTPKFLREVRVDQPVEAKIGDSFDVSVFAVGDTVDATGVSKGKGFAGTIKRHNFKASNQSHGGQGKVRRVGSIGSMYPQKVWKGKKMAGRMGAEQVTVKNLEVAYVDPETNLIGVKGAVPGPRKGLIVLGGKA
;
A
#
# COMPACT_ATOMS: atom_id res chain seq x y z
N MET A 1 -13.50 2.98 12.91
CA MET A 1 -12.30 2.53 12.13
C MET A 1 -12.30 3.26 10.79
N LYS A 2 -11.31 4.13 10.52
CA LYS A 2 -11.20 4.86 9.23
C LYS A 2 -10.24 4.09 8.30
N THR A 3 -10.69 3.02 7.66
CA THR A 3 -9.88 2.26 6.70
C THR A 3 -10.71 1.84 5.51
N LEU A 4 -10.22 2.12 4.29
CA LEU A 4 -10.83 1.71 3.03
C LEU A 4 -9.84 0.98 2.13
N LEU A 5 -10.38 0.12 1.28
CA LEU A 5 -9.66 -0.46 0.15
C LEU A 5 -10.04 0.30 -1.12
N GLY A 6 -9.05 0.51 -1.98
CA GLY A 6 -9.29 1.19 -3.25
C GLY A 6 -8.35 0.73 -4.35
N THR A 7 -8.63 1.15 -5.55
CA THR A 7 -7.83 0.90 -6.75
C THR A 7 -7.25 2.21 -7.26
N LYS A 8 -5.92 2.26 -7.44
CA LYS A 8 -5.24 3.43 -7.99
C LYS A 8 -5.64 3.66 -9.44
N LEU A 9 -6.23 4.80 -9.77
CA LEU A 9 -6.58 5.19 -11.14
C LEU A 9 -5.39 5.85 -11.85
N GLY A 10 -4.83 6.89 -11.26
CA GLY A 10 -3.75 7.66 -11.86
C GLY A 10 -3.35 8.84 -11.01
N MET A 11 -2.58 9.75 -11.61
CA MET A 11 -2.24 11.03 -11.00
C MET A 11 -2.73 12.16 -11.88
N THR A 12 -3.17 13.22 -11.24
CA THR A 12 -3.58 14.49 -11.83
C THR A 12 -3.11 15.64 -10.96
N GLN A 13 -3.52 16.85 -11.28
CA GLN A 13 -3.30 18.02 -10.44
C GLN A 13 -4.63 18.74 -10.21
N LEU A 14 -4.80 19.27 -9.03
CA LEU A 14 -5.87 20.19 -8.68
C LEU A 14 -5.28 21.59 -8.65
N LEU A 15 -6.02 22.55 -9.20
CA LEU A 15 -5.68 23.96 -9.09
C LEU A 15 -6.41 24.50 -7.85
N ALA A 16 -5.64 24.96 -6.89
CA ALA A 16 -6.18 25.63 -5.72
C ALA A 16 -6.56 27.07 -6.04
N GLU A 17 -7.43 27.68 -5.24
CA GLU A 17 -7.91 29.05 -5.44
C GLU A 17 -6.78 30.08 -5.45
N ASP A 18 -5.68 29.82 -4.72
CA ASP A 18 -4.45 30.63 -4.71
C ASP A 18 -3.58 30.42 -5.96
N GLY A 19 -4.07 29.72 -6.99
CA GLY A 19 -3.35 29.47 -8.26
C GLY A 19 -2.26 28.39 -8.14
N LYS A 20 -2.09 27.73 -6.99
CA LYS A 20 -1.12 26.65 -6.82
C LYS A 20 -1.61 25.34 -7.41
N ALA A 21 -0.77 24.65 -8.17
CA ALA A 21 -1.03 23.30 -8.62
C ALA A 21 -0.66 22.27 -7.55
N VAL A 22 -1.63 21.52 -7.06
CA VAL A 22 -1.45 20.45 -6.07
C VAL A 22 -1.46 19.10 -6.81
N PRO A 23 -0.35 18.34 -6.79
CA PRO A 23 -0.33 16.99 -7.40
C PRO A 23 -1.17 16.03 -6.56
N VAL A 24 -2.08 15.32 -7.21
CA VAL A 24 -3.03 14.41 -6.54
C VAL A 24 -3.04 13.05 -7.22
N THR A 25 -3.06 11.99 -6.41
CA THR A 25 -3.32 10.63 -6.88
C THR A 25 -4.80 10.32 -6.68
N LEU A 26 -5.48 9.94 -7.75
CA LEU A 26 -6.87 9.51 -7.72
C LEU A 26 -6.96 8.02 -7.42
N ILE A 27 -7.79 7.68 -6.45
CA ILE A 27 -8.04 6.31 -5.98
C ILE A 27 -9.55 6.10 -5.96
N GLN A 28 -10.03 5.09 -6.65
CA GLN A 28 -11.40 4.63 -6.51
C GLN A 28 -11.46 3.76 -5.27
N ALA A 29 -12.05 4.27 -4.19
CA ALA A 29 -12.06 3.65 -2.87
C ALA A 29 -13.48 3.33 -2.44
N GLY A 30 -13.73 2.07 -2.09
CA GLY A 30 -15.07 1.61 -1.68
C GLY A 30 -16.04 1.35 -2.85
N PRO A 31 -17.28 0.91 -2.55
CA PRO A 31 -17.68 0.49 -1.21
C PRO A 31 -16.91 -0.74 -0.74
N VAL A 32 -16.61 -0.81 0.54
CA VAL A 32 -16.02 -1.99 1.19
C VAL A 32 -17.05 -2.62 2.11
N THR A 33 -17.13 -3.95 2.13
CA THR A 33 -18.08 -4.70 2.97
C THR A 33 -17.34 -5.52 4.00
N VAL A 34 -17.85 -5.52 5.24
CA VAL A 34 -17.33 -6.37 6.32
C VAL A 34 -17.74 -7.82 6.08
N THR A 35 -16.75 -8.71 5.98
CA THR A 35 -16.98 -10.14 5.76
C THR A 35 -16.83 -10.98 7.01
N GLN A 36 -15.97 -10.57 7.93
CA GLN A 36 -15.75 -11.27 9.19
C GLN A 36 -15.26 -10.28 10.26
N VAL A 37 -15.69 -10.48 11.48
CA VAL A 37 -15.16 -9.81 12.67
C VAL A 37 -14.41 -10.87 13.49
N LYS A 38 -13.16 -10.60 13.81
CA LYS A 38 -12.28 -11.46 14.60
C LYS A 38 -12.12 -10.89 15.99
N THR A 39 -12.20 -11.76 16.99
CA THR A 39 -12.06 -11.40 18.39
C THR A 39 -10.92 -12.18 19.05
N VAL A 40 -10.40 -11.67 20.16
CA VAL A 40 -9.33 -12.34 20.90
C VAL A 40 -9.75 -13.75 21.35
N GLU A 41 -11.03 -13.94 21.67
CA GLU A 41 -11.54 -15.22 22.17
C GLU A 41 -11.55 -16.32 21.12
N THR A 42 -11.88 -15.97 19.86
CA THR A 42 -12.01 -16.95 18.76
C THR A 42 -10.74 -17.07 17.92
N ASP A 43 -10.08 -15.95 17.64
CA ASP A 43 -8.97 -15.87 16.67
C ASP A 43 -7.63 -15.48 17.33
N GLY A 44 -7.63 -15.11 18.63
CA GLY A 44 -6.44 -14.69 19.36
C GLY A 44 -6.03 -13.23 19.12
N TYR A 45 -6.76 -12.48 18.30
CA TYR A 45 -6.54 -11.05 18.04
C TYR A 45 -7.81 -10.37 17.52
N ASN A 46 -7.88 -9.06 17.70
CA ASN A 46 -9.00 -8.26 17.16
C ASN A 46 -8.68 -7.78 15.76
N ALA A 47 -9.57 -8.06 14.81
CA ALA A 47 -9.48 -7.58 13.44
C ALA A 47 -10.84 -7.54 12.75
N VAL A 48 -10.96 -6.70 11.74
CA VAL A 48 -12.11 -6.68 10.83
C VAL A 48 -11.63 -7.05 9.45
N GLN A 49 -12.22 -8.10 8.87
CA GLN A 49 -11.96 -8.46 7.48
C GLN A 49 -12.91 -7.69 6.58
N ILE A 50 -12.34 -7.00 5.61
CA ILE A 50 -13.07 -6.18 4.63
C ILE A 50 -12.85 -6.70 3.21
N ALA A 51 -13.92 -6.65 2.43
CA ALA A 51 -13.99 -7.07 1.04
C ALA A 51 -14.08 -5.85 0.12
N TYR A 52 -13.43 -5.92 -1.05
CA TYR A 52 -13.46 -4.86 -2.04
C TYR A 52 -13.48 -5.39 -3.47
N GLY A 53 -14.31 -4.76 -4.31
CA GLY A 53 -14.43 -5.04 -5.73
C GLY A 53 -15.09 -6.39 -6.02
N GLU A 54 -15.57 -6.55 -7.24
CA GLU A 54 -16.23 -7.78 -7.68
C GLU A 54 -15.25 -8.75 -8.31
N GLY A 55 -15.25 -10.00 -7.82
CA GLY A 55 -14.46 -11.11 -8.33
C GLY A 55 -15.30 -12.03 -9.22
N LYS A 56 -14.81 -12.33 -10.43
CA LYS A 56 -15.54 -13.21 -11.37
C LYS A 56 -15.39 -14.71 -11.06
N ASN A 57 -14.22 -15.13 -10.57
CA ASN A 57 -13.89 -16.54 -10.34
C ASN A 57 -13.34 -16.73 -8.92
N LEU A 58 -14.22 -17.01 -7.97
CA LEU A 58 -13.81 -17.33 -6.61
C LEU A 58 -13.61 -18.84 -6.46
N SER A 59 -12.58 -19.23 -5.70
CA SER A 59 -12.46 -20.61 -5.26
C SER A 59 -13.60 -20.97 -4.30
N LYS A 60 -14.00 -22.25 -4.26
CA LYS A 60 -15.07 -22.74 -3.37
C LYS A 60 -14.79 -22.40 -1.90
N ALA A 61 -13.52 -22.40 -1.48
CA ALA A 61 -13.10 -22.03 -0.14
C ALA A 61 -13.42 -20.55 0.16
N VAL A 62 -13.00 -19.61 -0.71
CA VAL A 62 -13.29 -18.18 -0.54
C VAL A 62 -14.78 -17.89 -0.62
N ALA A 63 -15.49 -18.50 -1.55
CA ALA A 63 -16.94 -18.36 -1.69
C ALA A 63 -17.68 -18.86 -0.42
N GLY A 64 -17.24 -19.97 0.18
CA GLY A 64 -17.75 -20.45 1.46
C GLY A 64 -17.47 -19.47 2.61
N HIS A 65 -16.27 -18.90 2.64
CA HIS A 65 -15.84 -17.95 3.66
C HIS A 65 -16.63 -16.63 3.63
N THR A 66 -16.94 -16.13 2.42
CA THR A 66 -17.68 -14.86 2.25
C THR A 66 -19.21 -15.02 2.14
N LYS A 67 -19.71 -16.26 2.27
CA LYS A 67 -21.15 -16.57 2.13
C LYS A 67 -22.04 -15.79 3.10
N SER A 68 -21.58 -15.60 4.34
CA SER A 68 -22.30 -14.86 5.38
C SER A 68 -22.52 -13.38 5.02
N ALA A 69 -21.56 -12.77 4.34
CA ALA A 69 -21.63 -11.38 3.88
C ALA A 69 -22.32 -11.22 2.50
N LYS A 70 -22.66 -12.34 1.82
CA LYS A 70 -23.29 -12.36 0.48
C LYS A 70 -22.54 -11.56 -0.59
N VAL A 71 -21.20 -11.51 -0.52
CA VAL A 71 -20.36 -10.78 -1.46
C VAL A 71 -19.39 -11.69 -2.18
N THR A 72 -19.04 -11.33 -3.42
CA THR A 72 -18.03 -12.02 -4.25
C THR A 72 -16.82 -11.10 -4.41
N PRO A 73 -15.91 -11.02 -3.43
CA PRO A 73 -14.87 -10.00 -3.42
C PRO A 73 -13.72 -10.35 -4.36
N LYS A 74 -13.15 -9.32 -4.99
CA LYS A 74 -11.88 -9.41 -5.70
C LYS A 74 -10.70 -9.41 -4.74
N PHE A 75 -10.80 -8.62 -3.68
CA PHE A 75 -9.78 -8.47 -2.66
C PHE A 75 -10.38 -8.61 -1.27
N LEU A 76 -9.67 -9.37 -0.42
CA LEU A 76 -9.94 -9.49 1.01
C LEU A 76 -8.71 -8.98 1.76
N ARG A 77 -8.93 -8.14 2.77
CA ARG A 77 -7.86 -7.67 3.67
C ARG A 77 -8.38 -7.60 5.09
N GLU A 78 -7.49 -7.84 6.03
CA GLU A 78 -7.76 -7.69 7.44
C GLU A 78 -7.14 -6.40 7.95
N VAL A 79 -7.89 -5.70 8.76
CA VAL A 79 -7.46 -4.51 9.47
C VAL A 79 -7.45 -4.83 10.94
N ARG A 80 -6.27 -4.90 11.54
CA ARG A 80 -6.11 -5.10 12.97
C ARG A 80 -6.50 -3.86 13.72
N VAL A 81 -7.17 -4.05 14.84
CA VAL A 81 -7.62 -2.99 15.74
C VAL A 81 -7.27 -3.36 17.17
N ASP A 82 -6.90 -2.36 17.97
CA ASP A 82 -6.49 -2.60 19.36
C ASP A 82 -7.71 -2.92 20.25
N GLN A 83 -8.86 -2.36 19.93
CA GLN A 83 -10.10 -2.59 20.67
C GLN A 83 -11.13 -3.31 19.79
N PRO A 84 -12.01 -4.12 20.37
CA PRO A 84 -13.11 -4.74 19.63
C PRO A 84 -13.98 -3.67 18.98
N VAL A 85 -14.28 -3.86 17.69
CA VAL A 85 -15.11 -2.94 16.91
C VAL A 85 -16.51 -3.50 16.83
N GLU A 86 -17.51 -2.65 17.08
CA GLU A 86 -18.93 -2.96 16.92
C GLU A 86 -19.37 -2.96 15.45
N ALA A 87 -18.61 -3.64 14.60
CA ALA A 87 -18.96 -3.83 13.19
C ALA A 87 -19.72 -5.14 13.01
N LYS A 88 -20.74 -5.14 12.18
CA LYS A 88 -21.53 -6.34 11.85
C LYS A 88 -21.12 -6.86 10.48
N ILE A 89 -21.23 -8.19 10.31
CA ILE A 89 -21.03 -8.82 8.98
C ILE A 89 -22.12 -8.28 8.03
N GLY A 90 -21.66 -7.77 6.88
CA GLY A 90 -22.54 -7.16 5.88
C GLY A 90 -22.56 -5.63 5.91
N ASP A 91 -22.01 -4.99 6.95
CA ASP A 91 -21.88 -3.54 6.98
C ASP A 91 -21.00 -3.07 5.80
N SER A 92 -21.41 -1.96 5.17
CA SER A 92 -20.67 -1.36 4.07
C SER A 92 -20.21 0.04 4.41
N PHE A 93 -18.98 0.37 4.00
CA PHE A 93 -18.39 1.69 4.15
C PHE A 93 -17.97 2.23 2.78
N ASP A 94 -18.23 3.48 2.55
CA ASP A 94 -17.86 4.20 1.34
C ASP A 94 -16.85 5.32 1.63
N VAL A 95 -16.57 6.15 0.64
CA VAL A 95 -15.58 7.23 0.74
C VAL A 95 -15.99 8.32 1.73
N SER A 96 -17.27 8.41 2.11
CA SER A 96 -17.79 9.43 3.06
C SER A 96 -17.16 9.35 4.46
N VAL A 97 -16.49 8.23 4.78
CA VAL A 97 -15.70 8.07 6.02
C VAL A 97 -14.55 9.07 6.10
N PHE A 98 -14.04 9.56 4.96
CA PHE A 98 -12.97 10.54 4.88
C PHE A 98 -13.50 11.93 4.51
N ALA A 99 -12.93 12.94 5.15
CA ALA A 99 -13.16 14.34 4.81
C ALA A 99 -11.93 14.96 4.11
N VAL A 100 -12.14 16.04 3.37
CA VAL A 100 -11.04 16.85 2.82
C VAL A 100 -10.24 17.43 3.97
N GLY A 101 -8.91 17.36 3.89
CA GLY A 101 -7.98 17.76 4.95
C GLY A 101 -7.58 16.64 5.91
N ASP A 102 -8.27 15.49 5.89
CA ASP A 102 -7.87 14.33 6.71
C ASP A 102 -6.46 13.86 6.33
N THR A 103 -5.73 13.36 7.33
CA THR A 103 -4.41 12.73 7.11
C THR A 103 -4.56 11.22 7.01
N VAL A 104 -4.07 10.64 5.92
CA VAL A 104 -4.17 9.20 5.66
C VAL A 104 -2.82 8.58 5.37
N ASP A 105 -2.69 7.30 5.71
CA ASP A 105 -1.57 6.44 5.34
C ASP A 105 -2.00 5.56 4.16
N ALA A 106 -1.22 5.55 3.08
CA ALA A 106 -1.51 4.75 1.89
C ALA A 106 -0.53 3.59 1.77
N THR A 107 -1.04 2.36 1.87
CA THR A 107 -0.27 1.13 1.76
C THR A 107 -0.57 0.43 0.44
N GLY A 108 0.46 0.06 -0.29
CA GLY A 108 0.32 -0.66 -1.56
C GLY A 108 1.57 -1.45 -1.93
N VAL A 109 1.48 -2.25 -2.96
CA VAL A 109 2.62 -3.02 -3.49
C VAL A 109 3.35 -2.16 -4.51
N SER A 110 4.64 -1.89 -4.26
CA SER A 110 5.48 -1.08 -5.15
C SER A 110 5.69 -1.74 -6.51
N LYS A 111 6.02 -0.92 -7.53
CA LYS A 111 6.37 -1.45 -8.85
C LYS A 111 7.61 -2.34 -8.78
N GLY A 112 7.57 -3.53 -9.36
CA GLY A 112 8.73 -4.41 -9.48
C GLY A 112 9.82 -3.78 -10.36
N LYS A 113 11.08 -3.91 -9.94
CA LYS A 113 12.27 -3.41 -10.66
C LYS A 113 13.24 -4.54 -11.03
N GLY A 114 12.80 -5.79 -10.86
CA GLY A 114 13.60 -6.98 -11.14
C GLY A 114 14.83 -7.11 -10.25
N PHE A 115 15.86 -7.77 -10.74
CA PHE A 115 17.17 -7.83 -10.08
C PHE A 115 17.90 -6.51 -10.27
N ALA A 116 18.27 -5.84 -9.18
CA ALA A 116 18.91 -4.54 -9.19
C ALA A 116 20.27 -4.58 -8.48
N GLY A 117 21.23 -3.88 -9.06
CA GLY A 117 22.55 -3.68 -8.45
C GLY A 117 22.48 -2.77 -7.22
N THR A 118 23.54 -2.78 -6.43
CA THR A 118 23.62 -2.05 -5.15
C THR A 118 23.46 -0.55 -5.28
N ILE A 119 23.89 0.04 -6.40
CA ILE A 119 23.73 1.47 -6.65
C ILE A 119 22.23 1.84 -6.74
N LYS A 120 21.45 1.08 -7.53
CA LYS A 120 20.02 1.32 -7.68
C LYS A 120 19.21 0.92 -6.44
N ARG A 121 19.58 -0.22 -5.81
CA ARG A 121 18.83 -0.80 -4.70
C ARG A 121 19.08 -0.12 -3.37
N HIS A 122 20.34 0.31 -3.13
CA HIS A 122 20.77 0.82 -1.83
C HIS A 122 21.45 2.19 -1.89
N ASN A 123 21.45 2.84 -3.06
CA ASN A 123 22.04 4.15 -3.29
C ASN A 123 23.57 4.18 -2.99
N PHE A 124 24.28 3.10 -3.33
CA PHE A 124 25.73 3.08 -3.19
C PHE A 124 26.37 4.06 -4.16
N LYS A 125 27.43 4.73 -3.72
CA LYS A 125 28.21 5.64 -4.56
C LYS A 125 28.93 4.83 -5.64
N ALA A 126 28.80 5.24 -6.89
CA ALA A 126 29.63 4.71 -7.98
C ALA A 126 31.05 5.30 -7.91
N SER A 127 32.05 4.54 -8.33
CA SER A 127 33.41 5.06 -8.53
C SER A 127 33.46 5.97 -9.76
N ASN A 128 34.54 6.75 -9.90
CA ASN A 128 34.77 7.60 -11.06
C ASN A 128 34.84 6.77 -12.34
N GLN A 129 34.26 7.30 -13.43
CA GLN A 129 34.26 6.64 -14.74
C GLN A 129 35.58 6.83 -15.50
N SER A 130 36.33 7.87 -15.16
CA SER A 130 37.63 8.23 -15.73
C SER A 130 38.74 8.15 -14.70
N HIS A 131 39.95 8.63 -15.03
CA HIS A 131 41.14 8.60 -14.16
C HIS A 131 41.49 7.19 -13.67
N GLY A 132 41.57 6.20 -14.59
CA GLY A 132 41.94 4.83 -14.27
C GLY A 132 40.81 3.98 -13.63
N GLY A 133 39.61 4.48 -13.62
CA GLY A 133 38.44 3.84 -13.01
C GLY A 133 37.88 2.61 -13.73
N GLN A 134 38.58 2.03 -14.70
CA GLN A 134 38.20 0.89 -15.54
C GLN A 134 37.37 -0.16 -14.81
N GLY A 135 36.35 -0.77 -15.45
CA GLY A 135 35.62 -1.96 -15.00
C GLY A 135 35.09 -2.03 -13.53
N LYS A 136 35.54 -1.11 -12.67
CA LYS A 136 35.17 -1.09 -11.24
C LYS A 136 34.06 -0.10 -10.87
N VAL A 137 33.56 0.67 -11.84
CA VAL A 137 32.65 1.81 -11.62
C VAL A 137 31.41 1.44 -10.79
N ARG A 138 30.80 0.30 -11.06
CA ARG A 138 29.54 -0.12 -10.41
C ARG A 138 29.71 -1.28 -9.42
N ARG A 139 30.90 -1.53 -8.92
CA ARG A 139 31.16 -2.61 -7.94
C ARG A 139 30.68 -2.23 -6.55
N VAL A 140 30.33 -3.26 -5.76
CA VAL A 140 29.81 -3.11 -4.39
C VAL A 140 30.89 -2.57 -3.43
N GLY A 141 32.17 -2.84 -3.72
CA GLY A 141 33.27 -2.58 -2.80
C GLY A 141 33.47 -3.70 -1.77
N SER A 142 34.10 -3.40 -0.65
CA SER A 142 34.32 -4.35 0.42
C SER A 142 33.03 -4.83 1.06
N ILE A 143 32.91 -6.14 1.27
CA ILE A 143 31.74 -6.75 1.92
C ILE A 143 31.99 -7.10 3.40
N GLY A 144 33.19 -6.90 3.89
CA GLY A 144 33.54 -7.15 5.29
C GLY A 144 35.02 -6.84 5.58
N SER A 145 35.42 -7.07 6.81
CA SER A 145 36.78 -7.01 7.30
C SER A 145 37.41 -8.42 7.33
N MET A 146 38.70 -8.53 7.67
CA MET A 146 39.39 -9.79 7.84
C MET A 146 38.74 -10.66 8.94
N TYR A 147 38.24 -10.05 9.99
CA TYR A 147 37.52 -10.71 11.07
C TYR A 147 36.20 -9.96 11.39
N PRO A 148 35.10 -10.68 11.65
CA PRO A 148 34.89 -12.14 11.61
C PRO A 148 34.92 -12.68 10.16
N GLN A 149 35.42 -13.89 9.96
CA GLN A 149 35.57 -14.55 8.66
C GLN A 149 34.25 -14.95 7.98
N LYS A 150 33.26 -14.09 8.05
CA LYS A 150 31.95 -14.26 7.42
C LYS A 150 31.33 -12.93 7.05
N VAL A 151 30.43 -12.94 6.07
CA VAL A 151 29.63 -11.78 5.74
C VAL A 151 28.46 -11.70 6.74
N TRP A 152 28.26 -10.53 7.35
CA TRP A 152 27.19 -10.32 8.30
C TRP A 152 25.81 -10.46 7.64
N LYS A 153 24.85 -11.02 8.37
CA LYS A 153 23.45 -11.03 7.95
C LYS A 153 22.97 -9.58 7.74
N GLY A 154 22.12 -9.36 6.71
CA GLY A 154 21.63 -8.03 6.37
C GLY A 154 22.60 -7.12 5.61
N LYS A 155 23.78 -7.62 5.21
CA LYS A 155 24.71 -6.86 4.36
C LYS A 155 24.01 -6.47 3.05
N LYS A 156 24.06 -5.17 2.74
CA LYS A 156 23.43 -4.61 1.52
C LYS A 156 24.13 -5.12 0.26
N MET A 157 23.45 -5.93 -0.54
CA MET A 157 23.95 -6.52 -1.78
C MET A 157 22.90 -6.37 -2.90
N ALA A 158 23.31 -6.68 -4.13
CA ALA A 158 22.40 -6.79 -5.26
C ALA A 158 21.31 -7.84 -4.99
N GLY A 159 20.15 -7.69 -5.60
CA GLY A 159 19.02 -8.60 -5.45
C GLY A 159 17.74 -8.01 -5.99
N ARG A 160 16.63 -8.71 -5.76
CA ARG A 160 15.30 -8.25 -6.18
C ARG A 160 14.95 -6.92 -5.49
N MET A 161 14.41 -6.00 -6.27
CA MET A 161 13.94 -4.70 -5.81
C MET A 161 12.50 -4.46 -6.26
N GLY A 162 11.71 -3.86 -5.40
CA GLY A 162 10.29 -3.62 -5.67
C GLY A 162 9.42 -4.87 -5.53
N ALA A 163 8.15 -4.74 -5.87
CA ALA A 163 7.09 -5.70 -5.58
C ALA A 163 7.00 -6.04 -4.08
N GLU A 164 7.27 -5.04 -3.25
CA GLU A 164 7.21 -5.09 -1.79
C GLU A 164 6.08 -4.19 -1.31
N GLN A 165 5.49 -4.53 -0.17
CA GLN A 165 4.51 -3.68 0.47
C GLN A 165 5.21 -2.44 1.03
N VAL A 166 4.71 -1.27 0.64
CA VAL A 166 5.23 0.04 1.07
C VAL A 166 4.07 0.87 1.57
N THR A 167 4.27 1.53 2.71
CA THR A 167 3.33 2.49 3.27
C THR A 167 3.91 3.89 3.18
N VAL A 168 3.19 4.80 2.52
CA VAL A 168 3.47 6.24 2.54
C VAL A 168 2.55 6.85 3.57
N LYS A 169 3.15 7.46 4.57
CA LYS A 169 2.43 8.02 5.72
C LYS A 169 2.13 9.50 5.56
N ASN A 170 1.14 9.98 6.31
CA ASN A 170 0.81 11.40 6.44
C ASN A 170 0.48 12.08 5.10
N LEU A 171 -0.31 11.45 4.26
CA LEU A 171 -0.82 12.05 3.05
C LEU A 171 -2.12 12.80 3.35
N GLU A 172 -2.27 13.99 2.82
CA GLU A 172 -3.46 14.82 2.97
C GLU A 172 -4.51 14.43 1.92
N VAL A 173 -5.76 14.31 2.34
CA VAL A 173 -6.91 14.12 1.44
C VAL A 173 -7.27 15.48 0.84
N ALA A 174 -7.09 15.62 -0.47
CA ALA A 174 -7.35 16.86 -1.19
C ALA A 174 -8.74 16.90 -1.84
N TYR A 175 -9.35 15.75 -2.10
CA TYR A 175 -10.64 15.65 -2.81
C TYR A 175 -11.39 14.39 -2.38
N VAL A 176 -12.70 14.51 -2.20
CA VAL A 176 -13.59 13.38 -1.88
C VAL A 176 -14.87 13.54 -2.68
N ASP A 177 -15.24 12.50 -3.42
CA ASP A 177 -16.48 12.42 -4.17
C ASP A 177 -17.22 11.13 -3.82
N PRO A 178 -18.29 11.21 -3.01
CA PRO A 178 -19.07 10.03 -2.62
C PRO A 178 -19.86 9.41 -3.78
N GLU A 179 -20.30 10.19 -4.77
CA GLU A 179 -21.13 9.68 -5.87
C GLU A 179 -20.35 8.70 -6.76
N THR A 180 -19.09 9.02 -7.05
CA THR A 180 -18.21 8.17 -7.88
C THR A 180 -17.29 7.28 -7.03
N ASN A 181 -17.37 7.34 -5.70
CA ASN A 181 -16.45 6.68 -4.77
C ASN A 181 -14.98 7.01 -5.06
N LEU A 182 -14.69 8.28 -5.32
CA LEU A 182 -13.38 8.77 -5.68
C LEU A 182 -12.75 9.57 -4.53
N ILE A 183 -11.50 9.25 -4.20
CA ILE A 183 -10.70 10.01 -3.26
C ILE A 183 -9.40 10.47 -3.94
N GLY A 184 -9.09 11.74 -3.76
CA GLY A 184 -7.85 12.37 -4.23
C GLY A 184 -6.90 12.60 -3.07
N VAL A 185 -5.75 11.93 -3.09
CA VAL A 185 -4.73 12.05 -2.06
C VAL A 185 -3.55 12.85 -2.59
N LYS A 186 -3.11 13.86 -1.85
CA LYS A 186 -2.00 14.75 -2.21
C LYS A 186 -0.69 13.98 -2.29
N GLY A 187 -0.04 14.03 -3.45
CA GLY A 187 1.24 13.38 -3.69
C GLY A 187 1.15 12.01 -4.33
N ALA A 188 2.22 11.24 -4.18
CA ALA A 188 2.39 9.94 -4.82
C ALA A 188 2.00 8.79 -3.89
N VAL A 189 1.31 7.80 -4.44
CA VAL A 189 0.89 6.57 -3.76
C VAL A 189 1.63 5.37 -4.38
N PRO A 190 2.07 4.37 -3.60
CA PRO A 190 2.83 3.24 -4.12
C PRO A 190 2.02 2.41 -5.13
N GLY A 191 2.73 1.72 -6.02
CA GLY A 191 2.15 0.76 -6.96
C GLY A 191 1.81 1.29 -8.35
N PRO A 192 1.45 0.38 -9.26
CA PRO A 192 0.99 0.69 -10.61
C PRO A 192 -0.46 1.19 -10.62
N ARG A 193 -0.92 1.68 -11.78
CA ARG A 193 -2.35 1.88 -12.05
C ARG A 193 -3.10 0.55 -11.90
N LYS A 194 -4.33 0.58 -11.44
CA LYS A 194 -5.18 -0.59 -11.11
C LYS A 194 -4.63 -1.45 -9.96
N GLY A 195 -3.58 -1.01 -9.26
CA GLY A 195 -3.07 -1.68 -8.06
C GLY A 195 -3.96 -1.42 -6.85
N LEU A 196 -4.07 -2.42 -5.97
CA LEU A 196 -4.78 -2.31 -4.70
C LEU A 196 -4.04 -1.37 -3.76
N ILE A 197 -4.77 -0.45 -3.15
CA ILE A 197 -4.30 0.46 -2.11
C ILE A 197 -5.18 0.28 -0.87
N VAL A 198 -4.55 0.24 0.27
CA VAL A 198 -5.20 0.31 1.58
C VAL A 198 -5.00 1.72 2.11
N LEU A 199 -6.09 2.44 2.36
CA LEU A 199 -6.09 3.76 2.97
C LEU A 199 -6.46 3.60 4.45
N GLY A 200 -5.58 4.02 5.32
CA GLY A 200 -5.83 4.07 6.77
C GLY A 200 -5.83 5.52 7.24
N GLY A 201 -6.92 5.98 7.81
CA GLY A 201 -6.96 7.29 8.48
C GLY A 201 -6.31 7.20 9.85
N LYS A 202 -5.62 8.26 10.25
CA LYS A 202 -5.26 8.45 11.66
C LYS A 202 -6.54 8.79 12.44
N ALA A 203 -6.77 8.08 13.54
CA ALA A 203 -7.81 8.40 14.49
C ALA A 203 -7.47 9.71 15.21
#